data_f64f27a2ad6a224f8ab6ab96835f9eca
#
_entry.id   f64f27a2ad6a224f8ab6ab96835f9eca
#
_cell.length_a   1.000
_cell.length_b   1.000
_cell.length_c   1.000
_cell.angle_alpha   90.00
_cell.angle_beta   90.00
_cell.angle_gamma   90.00
#
_symmetry.space_group_name_H-M   'P 1'
#
loop_
_entity.id
_entity.type
_entity.pdbx_description
1 polymer ?
#
loop_
_entity_poly.entity_id
_entity_poly.type
_entity_poly.pdbx_seq_one_letter_code
_entity_poly.pdbx_strand_id
1 'polypeptide(L)'
;MWSAINDFLGAVDNFVWGVPLMVLILSGGLLLTVRLGLLQIRKLPLALKWMVKNEEGGEGEISSFGALCTALSATIGTGNIVGVATAVCAGGPGALFWMIVAAFLGMATKYSEGLLAVKYRVVAKDGHSLGGPFYYIEQGMGSKWKWLAKIFAFFGVCVGLFGIGTFSQVNGIASAINNFFDPNNAHTVKILPFLGEYSWSVVIASLILAFCVAAVLIGGVKRIASVSQVIVPFMAIIYFVFAVLLVIFNIKEVPAAVVMIVEAAFNPKAITGGIVGSMIVAMQKGIARGIFSNEAGLGSAPIAAAAAQTKEPVRQGLVSMTGTFIDTIVICTLTGLSIVLTGAWQVEGLEGVGVTTYAFQQGLPFPPVVSSFVLMICLVFFAFTTILGWDYYSERCLEYLSGGNMKHVKIYRWIYIFAVFIGPYMTVSAVWTIADIFNGLMAIPNMIALFALSGVVAKETKDFFKRHKSGEYQE
;
A
#
# COMPACT_ATOMS: atom_id res chain seq x y z
N MET A 1 -26.29 16.37 9.35
CA MET A 1 -26.17 15.62 8.07
C MET A 1 -24.79 15.00 7.91
N TRP A 2 -23.70 15.75 7.94
CA TRP A 2 -22.33 15.20 7.81
C TRP A 2 -21.96 14.22 8.92
N SER A 3 -22.35 14.47 10.19
CA SER A 3 -22.14 13.55 11.30
C SER A 3 -22.82 12.19 11.04
N ALA A 4 -24.09 12.19 10.65
CA ALA A 4 -24.80 10.94 10.33
C ALA A 4 -24.19 10.16 9.16
N ILE A 5 -23.59 10.85 8.17
CA ILE A 5 -22.86 10.20 7.07
C ILE A 5 -21.57 9.57 7.60
N ASN A 6 -20.82 10.28 8.41
CA ASN A 6 -19.59 9.74 9.01
C ASN A 6 -19.89 8.55 9.93
N ASP A 7 -20.96 8.61 10.74
CA ASP A 7 -21.37 7.52 11.61
C ASP A 7 -21.79 6.28 10.80
N PHE A 8 -22.51 6.48 9.71
CA PHE A 8 -22.88 5.40 8.78
C PHE A 8 -21.64 4.79 8.11
N LEU A 9 -20.75 5.62 7.56
CA LEU A 9 -19.50 5.15 6.96
C LEU A 9 -18.64 4.39 7.97
N GLY A 10 -18.52 4.90 9.18
CA GLY A 10 -17.81 4.22 10.27
C GLY A 10 -18.41 2.86 10.64
N ALA A 11 -19.73 2.74 10.65
CA ALA A 11 -20.40 1.46 10.89
C ALA A 11 -20.15 0.44 9.76
N VAL A 12 -20.17 0.91 8.50
CA VAL A 12 -19.84 0.08 7.33
C VAL A 12 -18.37 -0.38 7.36
N ASP A 13 -17.45 0.53 7.67
CA ASP A 13 -16.03 0.23 7.79
C ASP A 13 -15.76 -0.81 8.87
N ASN A 14 -16.34 -0.63 10.05
CA ASN A 14 -16.23 -1.60 11.15
C ASN A 14 -16.81 -2.97 10.81
N PHE A 15 -17.85 -3.02 9.99
CA PHE A 15 -18.39 -4.28 9.48
C PHE A 15 -17.46 -4.94 8.46
N VAL A 16 -16.96 -4.18 7.50
CA VAL A 16 -16.08 -4.67 6.43
C VAL A 16 -14.74 -5.15 7.00
N TRP A 17 -14.09 -4.34 7.84
CA TRP A 17 -12.84 -4.68 8.52
C TRP A 17 -13.06 -5.42 9.85
N GLY A 18 -14.22 -6.04 10.00
CA GLY A 18 -14.52 -6.88 11.14
C GLY A 18 -13.70 -8.17 11.19
N VAL A 19 -13.91 -8.93 12.26
CA VAL A 19 -13.22 -10.22 12.50
C VAL A 19 -13.27 -11.17 11.27
N PRO A 20 -14.37 -11.28 10.50
CA PRO A 20 -14.42 -12.20 9.35
C PRO A 20 -13.39 -11.90 8.27
N LEU A 21 -13.20 -10.64 7.88
CA LEU A 21 -12.21 -10.28 6.86
C LEU A 21 -10.78 -10.48 7.35
N MET A 22 -10.51 -10.11 8.60
CA MET A 22 -9.18 -10.35 9.21
C MET A 22 -8.84 -11.84 9.25
N VAL A 23 -9.79 -12.68 9.68
CA VAL A 23 -9.61 -14.14 9.69
C VAL A 23 -9.39 -14.66 8.27
N LEU A 24 -10.13 -14.17 7.28
CA LEU A 24 -9.98 -14.56 5.88
C LEU A 24 -8.55 -14.25 5.38
N ILE A 25 -8.04 -13.04 5.60
CA ILE A 25 -6.72 -12.62 5.12
C ILE A 25 -5.60 -13.36 5.85
N LEU A 26 -5.65 -13.41 7.19
CA LEU A 26 -4.62 -14.08 7.98
C LEU A 26 -4.60 -15.60 7.73
N SER A 27 -5.77 -16.24 7.66
CA SER A 27 -5.85 -17.68 7.37
C SER A 27 -5.36 -18.02 5.97
N GLY A 28 -5.64 -17.18 4.97
CA GLY A 28 -5.10 -17.32 3.62
C GLY A 28 -3.58 -17.17 3.58
N GLY A 29 -3.04 -16.14 4.24
CA GLY A 29 -1.59 -15.97 4.38
C GLY A 29 -0.93 -17.13 5.12
N LEU A 30 -1.55 -17.63 6.19
CA LEU A 30 -1.08 -18.79 6.94
C LEU A 30 -1.11 -20.07 6.08
N LEU A 31 -2.23 -20.33 5.39
CA LEU A 31 -2.35 -21.47 4.47
C LEU A 31 -1.24 -21.47 3.43
N LEU A 32 -1.00 -20.32 2.78
CA LEU A 32 0.05 -20.18 1.77
C LEU A 32 1.44 -20.34 2.39
N THR A 33 1.68 -19.74 3.56
CA THR A 33 2.93 -19.90 4.31
C THR A 33 3.25 -21.37 4.59
N VAL A 34 2.27 -22.13 5.06
CA VAL A 34 2.43 -23.57 5.37
C VAL A 34 2.62 -24.38 4.08
N ARG A 35 1.77 -24.19 3.07
CA ARG A 35 1.87 -24.92 1.80
C ARG A 35 3.17 -24.67 1.05
N LEU A 36 3.73 -23.48 1.17
CA LEU A 36 4.99 -23.08 0.56
C LEU A 36 6.22 -23.39 1.44
N GLY A 37 6.01 -23.92 2.65
CA GLY A 37 7.07 -24.33 3.57
C GLY A 37 7.95 -23.15 4.01
N LEU A 38 7.33 -22.05 4.49
CA LEU A 38 8.03 -20.82 4.93
C LEU A 38 8.94 -20.23 3.84
N LEU A 39 8.44 -20.19 2.60
CA LEU A 39 9.19 -19.72 1.43
C LEU A 39 9.72 -18.30 1.65
N GLN A 40 8.95 -17.43 2.29
CA GLN A 40 9.31 -16.04 2.59
C GLN A 40 10.56 -15.91 3.48
N ILE A 41 10.92 -16.93 4.25
CA ILE A 41 12.19 -16.96 4.99
C ILE A 41 13.27 -17.62 4.12
N ARG A 42 12.98 -18.81 3.62
CA ARG A 42 13.97 -19.68 2.95
C ARG A 42 14.47 -19.11 1.62
N LYS A 43 13.65 -18.30 0.94
CA LYS A 43 13.94 -17.78 -0.38
C LYS A 43 14.05 -16.25 -0.44
N LEU A 44 14.00 -15.57 0.71
CA LEU A 44 14.17 -14.11 0.76
C LEU A 44 15.51 -13.65 0.15
N PRO A 45 16.67 -14.29 0.44
CA PRO A 45 17.92 -13.86 -0.18
C PRO A 45 17.90 -13.98 -1.71
N LEU A 46 17.28 -15.03 -2.24
CA LEU A 46 17.11 -15.23 -3.67
C LEU A 46 16.16 -14.18 -4.27
N ALA A 47 15.07 -13.87 -3.57
CA ALA A 47 14.10 -12.84 -3.97
C ALA A 47 14.76 -11.46 -4.06
N LEU A 48 15.56 -11.07 -3.06
CA LEU A 48 16.32 -9.82 -3.06
C LEU A 48 17.36 -9.76 -4.18
N LYS A 49 18.03 -10.89 -4.50
CA LYS A 49 18.93 -10.97 -5.65
C LYS A 49 18.18 -10.73 -6.96
N TRP A 50 17.03 -11.38 -7.15
CA TRP A 50 16.25 -11.27 -8.39
C TRP A 50 15.47 -9.96 -8.52
N MET A 51 15.26 -9.26 -7.43
CA MET A 51 14.69 -7.92 -7.44
C MET A 51 15.51 -6.95 -8.30
N VAL A 52 16.84 -7.04 -8.21
CA VAL A 52 17.77 -6.14 -8.94
C VAL A 52 18.28 -6.73 -10.26
N LYS A 53 18.14 -8.04 -10.47
CA LYS A 53 18.59 -8.73 -11.68
C LYS A 53 17.42 -8.94 -12.63
N ASN A 54 17.36 -8.19 -13.72
CA ASN A 54 16.33 -8.38 -14.76
C ASN A 54 16.55 -9.70 -15.50
N GLU A 55 15.46 -10.26 -16.05
CA GLU A 55 15.46 -11.41 -16.93
C GLU A 55 15.37 -10.93 -18.38
N GLU A 56 16.18 -11.50 -19.28
CA GLU A 56 16.17 -11.18 -20.69
C GLU A 56 15.24 -12.10 -21.47
N GLY A 57 14.52 -11.55 -22.45
CA GLY A 57 13.74 -12.32 -23.43
C GLY A 57 12.44 -12.94 -22.89
N GLY A 58 11.87 -12.42 -21.82
CA GLY A 58 10.52 -12.75 -21.35
C GLY A 58 9.44 -11.90 -22.04
N GLU A 59 8.20 -12.40 -22.07
CA GLU A 59 7.03 -11.58 -22.42
C GLU A 59 6.77 -10.56 -21.33
N GLY A 60 6.29 -9.37 -21.69
CA GLY A 60 5.96 -8.27 -20.76
C GLY A 60 6.35 -6.91 -21.32
N GLU A 61 5.86 -5.84 -20.71
CA GLU A 61 6.04 -4.46 -21.18
C GLU A 61 7.19 -3.72 -20.50
N ILE A 62 7.49 -4.10 -19.29
CA ILE A 62 8.46 -3.43 -18.39
C ILE A 62 9.34 -4.47 -17.70
N SER A 63 10.55 -4.08 -17.31
CA SER A 63 11.45 -4.98 -16.57
C SER A 63 10.83 -5.46 -15.25
N SER A 64 11.29 -6.58 -14.70
CA SER A 64 10.83 -7.08 -13.38
C SER A 64 11.07 -6.05 -12.28
N PHE A 65 12.19 -5.32 -12.32
CA PHE A 65 12.45 -4.20 -11.43
C PHE A 65 11.46 -3.05 -11.64
N GLY A 66 11.13 -2.72 -12.90
CA GLY A 66 10.11 -1.72 -13.23
C GLY A 66 8.73 -2.08 -12.72
N ALA A 67 8.34 -3.35 -12.87
CA ALA A 67 7.08 -3.86 -12.33
C ALA A 67 7.04 -3.80 -10.79
N LEU A 68 8.16 -4.14 -10.13
CA LEU A 68 8.28 -4.00 -8.68
C LEU A 68 8.20 -2.53 -8.25
N CYS A 69 8.92 -1.62 -8.92
CA CYS A 69 8.86 -0.19 -8.61
C CYS A 69 7.46 0.38 -8.84
N THR A 70 6.74 -0.07 -9.88
CA THR A 70 5.34 0.30 -10.10
C THR A 70 4.44 -0.25 -8.99
N ALA A 71 4.67 -1.48 -8.52
CA ALA A 71 3.95 -2.03 -7.38
C ALA A 71 4.30 -1.31 -6.07
N LEU A 72 5.59 -1.02 -5.82
CA LEU A 72 6.04 -0.25 -4.66
C LEU A 72 5.57 1.21 -4.71
N SER A 73 5.43 1.81 -5.90
CA SER A 73 4.86 3.15 -6.02
C SER A 73 3.41 3.20 -5.52
N ALA A 74 2.64 2.15 -5.75
CA ALA A 74 1.27 2.07 -5.26
C ALA A 74 1.19 1.77 -3.75
N THR A 75 2.16 1.04 -3.19
CA THR A 75 2.15 0.58 -1.80
C THR A 75 2.84 1.55 -0.84
N ILE A 76 4.03 2.06 -1.19
CA ILE A 76 4.77 3.02 -0.35
C ILE A 76 4.13 4.41 -0.50
N GLY A 77 3.21 4.72 0.40
CA GLY A 77 2.39 5.93 0.37
C GLY A 77 2.17 6.54 1.75
N THR A 78 1.03 7.21 1.90
CA THR A 78 0.60 7.73 3.21
C THR A 78 0.44 6.64 4.25
N GLY A 79 0.19 5.39 3.84
CA GLY A 79 0.08 4.22 4.72
C GLY A 79 1.29 4.03 5.62
N ASN A 80 2.50 4.19 5.08
CA ASN A 80 3.77 3.97 5.80
C ASN A 80 4.07 5.04 6.85
N ILE A 81 3.51 6.23 6.74
CA ILE A 81 3.76 7.37 7.62
C ILE A 81 2.51 7.66 8.47
N VAL A 82 1.42 8.04 7.81
CA VAL A 82 0.16 8.41 8.45
C VAL A 82 -0.60 7.17 8.96
N GLY A 83 -0.64 6.11 8.16
CA GLY A 83 -1.32 4.87 8.50
C GLY A 83 -0.72 4.17 9.72
N VAL A 84 0.60 4.11 9.81
CA VAL A 84 1.32 3.55 10.98
C VAL A 84 1.05 4.39 12.22
N ALA A 85 1.13 5.72 12.11
CA ALA A 85 0.81 6.64 13.22
C ALA A 85 -0.63 6.42 13.72
N THR A 86 -1.59 6.36 12.80
CA THR A 86 -3.00 6.10 13.13
C THR A 86 -3.18 4.73 13.81
N ALA A 87 -2.47 3.68 13.36
CA ALA A 87 -2.53 2.36 13.98
C ALA A 87 -2.02 2.39 15.42
N VAL A 88 -0.86 3.01 15.65
CA VAL A 88 -0.23 3.07 16.97
C VAL A 88 -1.01 3.97 17.92
N CYS A 89 -1.55 5.11 17.46
CA CYS A 89 -2.40 5.96 18.31
C CYS A 89 -3.71 5.29 18.70
N ALA A 90 -4.36 4.58 17.77
CA ALA A 90 -5.66 3.95 18.02
C ALA A 90 -5.58 2.59 18.72
N GLY A 91 -4.53 1.80 18.44
CA GLY A 91 -4.35 0.44 18.95
C GLY A 91 -3.23 0.29 19.98
N GLY A 92 -2.53 1.39 20.32
CA GLY A 92 -1.33 1.35 21.15
C GLY A 92 -0.11 0.78 20.42
N PRO A 93 1.06 0.72 21.08
CA PRO A 93 2.29 0.15 20.53
C PRO A 93 2.13 -1.29 19.99
N GLY A 94 1.23 -2.09 20.58
CA GLY A 94 0.93 -3.46 20.16
C GLY A 94 0.38 -3.58 18.74
N ALA A 95 -0.20 -2.53 18.18
CA ALA A 95 -0.64 -2.51 16.79
C ALA A 95 0.52 -2.74 15.82
N LEU A 96 1.72 -2.23 16.14
CA LEU A 96 2.92 -2.47 15.33
C LEU A 96 3.31 -3.95 15.28
N PHE A 97 3.21 -4.66 16.41
CA PHE A 97 3.45 -6.12 16.44
C PHE A 97 2.52 -6.86 15.47
N TRP A 98 1.23 -6.60 15.53
CA TRP A 98 0.24 -7.25 14.67
C TRP A 98 0.38 -6.86 13.20
N MET A 99 0.83 -5.63 12.92
CA MET A 99 1.19 -5.18 11.58
C MET A 99 2.34 -6.01 10.99
N ILE A 100 3.40 -6.27 11.77
CA ILE A 100 4.55 -7.10 11.37
C ILE A 100 4.11 -8.55 11.13
N VAL A 101 3.29 -9.12 12.02
CA VAL A 101 2.76 -10.48 11.86
C VAL A 101 1.92 -10.61 10.59
N ALA A 102 1.04 -9.65 10.33
CA ALA A 102 0.22 -9.63 9.11
C ALA A 102 1.10 -9.52 7.86
N ALA A 103 2.13 -8.67 7.88
CA ALA A 103 3.06 -8.51 6.77
C ALA A 103 3.89 -9.79 6.51
N PHE A 104 4.33 -10.47 7.56
CA PHE A 104 5.05 -11.73 7.44
C PHE A 104 4.21 -12.80 6.70
N LEU A 105 2.95 -12.95 7.07
CA LEU A 105 2.00 -13.83 6.37
C LEU A 105 1.67 -13.28 4.98
N GLY A 106 1.53 -11.97 4.85
CA GLY A 106 1.28 -11.25 3.61
C GLY A 106 2.38 -11.43 2.55
N MET A 107 3.63 -11.68 2.94
CA MET A 107 4.71 -11.99 2.00
C MET A 107 4.40 -13.24 1.17
N ALA A 108 3.88 -14.31 1.79
CA ALA A 108 3.47 -15.52 1.07
C ALA A 108 2.24 -15.27 0.17
N THR A 109 1.34 -14.42 0.62
CA THR A 109 0.19 -13.95 -0.16
C THR A 109 0.65 -13.20 -1.41
N LYS A 110 1.52 -12.20 -1.24
CA LYS A 110 2.07 -11.37 -2.33
C LYS A 110 2.87 -12.20 -3.35
N TYR A 111 3.63 -13.19 -2.85
CA TYR A 111 4.28 -14.19 -3.69
C TYR A 111 3.28 -14.90 -4.60
N SER A 112 2.19 -15.40 -4.01
CA SER A 112 1.17 -16.16 -4.72
C SER A 112 0.41 -15.30 -5.73
N GLU A 113 0.10 -14.07 -5.37
CA GLU A 113 -0.53 -13.07 -6.25
C GLU A 113 0.34 -12.79 -7.48
N GLY A 114 1.64 -12.51 -7.28
CA GLY A 114 2.57 -12.23 -8.36
C GLY A 114 2.79 -13.42 -9.30
N LEU A 115 2.86 -14.64 -8.74
CA LEU A 115 2.95 -15.88 -9.50
C LEU A 115 1.70 -16.09 -10.38
N LEU A 116 0.51 -15.98 -9.79
CA LEU A 116 -0.76 -16.17 -10.50
C LEU A 116 -0.98 -15.11 -11.57
N ALA A 117 -0.57 -13.87 -11.32
CA ALA A 117 -0.69 -12.77 -12.27
C ALA A 117 0.08 -13.04 -13.56
N VAL A 118 1.31 -13.56 -13.47
CA VAL A 118 2.12 -13.92 -14.64
C VAL A 118 1.61 -15.21 -15.28
N LYS A 119 1.21 -16.21 -14.50
CA LYS A 119 0.72 -17.49 -15.02
C LYS A 119 -0.54 -17.35 -15.87
N TYR A 120 -1.45 -16.47 -15.47
CA TYR A 120 -2.76 -16.28 -16.11
C TYR A 120 -2.88 -14.94 -16.85
N ARG A 121 -1.76 -14.30 -17.18
CA ARG A 121 -1.78 -13.07 -17.98
C ARG A 121 -2.20 -13.35 -19.41
N VAL A 122 -2.78 -12.34 -20.04
CA VAL A 122 -3.19 -12.32 -21.42
C VAL A 122 -2.45 -11.19 -22.13
N VAL A 123 -1.99 -11.44 -23.34
CA VAL A 123 -1.44 -10.39 -24.20
C VAL A 123 -2.55 -9.84 -25.09
N ALA A 124 -2.83 -8.54 -25.00
CA ALA A 124 -3.82 -7.87 -25.81
C ALA A 124 -3.35 -7.73 -27.28
N LYS A 125 -4.26 -7.38 -28.20
CA LYS A 125 -3.95 -7.27 -29.64
C LYS A 125 -2.87 -6.26 -29.99
N ASP A 126 -2.69 -5.24 -29.16
CA ASP A 126 -1.66 -4.19 -29.30
C ASP A 126 -0.34 -4.57 -28.58
N GLY A 127 -0.25 -5.78 -28.01
CA GLY A 127 0.95 -6.31 -27.37
C GLY A 127 1.10 -5.97 -25.89
N HIS A 128 0.16 -5.23 -25.28
CA HIS A 128 0.25 -4.97 -23.84
C HIS A 128 -0.23 -6.16 -23.01
N SER A 129 0.39 -6.33 -21.83
CA SER A 129 0.11 -7.43 -20.92
C SER A 129 -1.01 -7.10 -19.96
N LEU A 130 -2.02 -7.97 -19.92
CA LEU A 130 -3.17 -7.87 -19.05
C LEU A 130 -3.17 -9.02 -18.04
N GLY A 131 -3.21 -8.72 -16.76
CA GLY A 131 -3.26 -9.74 -15.71
C GLY A 131 -3.74 -9.15 -14.39
N GLY A 132 -3.77 -9.99 -13.38
CA GLY A 132 -4.28 -9.64 -12.07
C GLY A 132 -5.44 -10.53 -11.64
N PRO A 133 -6.10 -10.21 -10.51
CA PRO A 133 -7.14 -11.07 -9.94
C PRO A 133 -8.28 -11.40 -10.88
N PHE A 134 -8.75 -10.43 -11.65
CA PHE A 134 -9.84 -10.66 -12.59
C PHE A 134 -9.49 -11.71 -13.66
N TYR A 135 -8.22 -11.83 -14.08
CA TYR A 135 -7.80 -12.86 -15.02
C TYR A 135 -7.58 -14.21 -14.36
N TYR A 136 -6.88 -14.30 -13.22
CA TYR A 136 -6.71 -15.60 -12.58
C TYR A 136 -7.99 -16.12 -11.90
N ILE A 137 -8.97 -15.26 -11.56
CA ILE A 137 -10.31 -15.70 -11.19
C ILE A 137 -11.02 -16.31 -12.40
N GLU A 138 -11.07 -15.60 -13.54
CA GLU A 138 -11.82 -16.07 -14.73
C GLU A 138 -11.17 -17.29 -15.38
N GLN A 139 -9.83 -17.32 -15.51
CA GLN A 139 -9.13 -18.39 -16.19
C GLN A 139 -8.68 -19.51 -15.25
N GLY A 140 -8.20 -19.17 -14.06
CA GLY A 140 -7.68 -20.13 -13.10
C GLY A 140 -8.78 -20.90 -12.37
N MET A 141 -9.87 -20.23 -11.96
CA MET A 141 -11.02 -20.86 -11.34
C MET A 141 -12.09 -21.30 -12.37
N GLY A 142 -12.01 -20.76 -13.59
CA GLY A 142 -12.92 -21.06 -14.70
C GLY A 142 -13.99 -20.00 -14.96
N SER A 143 -14.56 -20.02 -16.16
CA SER A 143 -15.50 -19.01 -16.68
C SER A 143 -16.75 -18.80 -15.82
N LYS A 144 -17.15 -19.80 -15.02
CA LYS A 144 -18.28 -19.70 -14.07
C LYS A 144 -18.04 -18.62 -12.99
N TRP A 145 -16.79 -18.26 -12.72
CA TRP A 145 -16.41 -17.28 -11.71
C TRP A 145 -16.21 -15.86 -12.28
N LYS A 146 -16.54 -15.64 -13.55
CA LYS A 146 -16.42 -14.32 -14.20
C LYS A 146 -17.17 -13.21 -13.46
N TRP A 147 -18.28 -13.52 -12.79
CA TRP A 147 -19.01 -12.56 -11.95
C TRP A 147 -18.15 -12.05 -10.79
N LEU A 148 -17.36 -12.94 -10.15
CA LEU A 148 -16.47 -12.58 -9.05
C LEU A 148 -15.31 -11.70 -9.56
N ALA A 149 -14.76 -12.02 -10.75
CA ALA A 149 -13.74 -11.22 -11.42
C ALA A 149 -14.25 -9.78 -11.70
N LYS A 150 -15.52 -9.64 -12.16
CA LYS A 150 -16.14 -8.32 -12.38
C LYS A 150 -16.34 -7.54 -11.07
N ILE A 151 -16.73 -8.21 -9.98
CA ILE A 151 -16.85 -7.58 -8.66
C ILE A 151 -15.49 -7.05 -8.20
N PHE A 152 -14.43 -7.85 -8.32
CA PHE A 152 -13.10 -7.40 -8.01
C PHE A 152 -12.72 -6.15 -8.82
N ALA A 153 -12.90 -6.21 -10.15
CA ALA A 153 -12.53 -5.10 -11.03
C ALA A 153 -13.35 -3.83 -10.74
N PHE A 154 -14.62 -3.96 -10.40
CA PHE A 154 -15.46 -2.83 -9.98
C PHE A 154 -14.91 -2.15 -8.72
N PHE A 155 -14.60 -2.93 -7.69
CA PHE A 155 -13.99 -2.37 -6.49
C PHE A 155 -12.61 -1.78 -6.76
N GLY A 156 -11.80 -2.38 -7.65
CA GLY A 156 -10.51 -1.82 -8.07
C GLY A 156 -10.62 -0.43 -8.70
N VAL A 157 -11.65 -0.19 -9.51
CA VAL A 157 -11.95 1.15 -10.05
C VAL A 157 -12.35 2.11 -8.93
N CYS A 158 -13.19 1.68 -7.99
CA CYS A 158 -13.63 2.50 -6.86
C CYS A 158 -12.47 2.86 -5.92
N VAL A 159 -11.59 1.89 -5.60
CA VAL A 159 -10.40 2.12 -4.75
C VAL A 159 -9.45 3.13 -5.39
N GLY A 160 -9.22 3.03 -6.71
CA GLY A 160 -8.41 4.01 -7.42
C GLY A 160 -9.00 5.41 -7.34
N LEU A 161 -10.30 5.56 -7.64
CA LEU A 161 -10.93 6.89 -7.78
C LEU A 161 -11.31 7.54 -6.42
N PHE A 162 -11.81 6.74 -5.46
CA PHE A 162 -12.36 7.28 -4.20
C PHE A 162 -11.59 6.84 -2.97
N GLY A 163 -10.61 5.94 -3.12
CA GLY A 163 -9.92 5.31 -2.04
C GLY A 163 -8.45 5.72 -1.94
N ILE A 164 -7.64 4.68 -1.73
CA ILE A 164 -6.19 4.80 -1.54
C ILE A 164 -5.47 5.43 -2.74
N GLY A 165 -6.04 5.33 -3.95
CA GLY A 165 -5.41 5.82 -5.17
C GLY A 165 -5.39 7.34 -5.32
N THR A 166 -6.39 8.05 -4.77
CA THR A 166 -6.53 9.50 -4.94
C THR A 166 -6.68 10.22 -3.62
N PHE A 167 -7.89 10.23 -3.06
CA PHE A 167 -8.27 11.16 -2.00
C PHE A 167 -7.39 11.05 -0.75
N SER A 168 -7.08 9.85 -0.29
CA SER A 168 -6.24 9.66 0.89
C SER A 168 -4.81 10.17 0.68
N GLN A 169 -4.24 9.94 -0.51
CA GLN A 169 -2.89 10.39 -0.83
C GLN A 169 -2.82 11.90 -0.98
N VAL A 170 -3.74 12.46 -1.76
CA VAL A 170 -3.77 13.90 -2.03
C VAL A 170 -4.05 14.69 -0.75
N ASN A 171 -4.94 14.19 0.11
CA ASN A 171 -5.19 14.77 1.42
C ASN A 171 -3.96 14.69 2.32
N GLY A 172 -3.24 13.57 2.32
CA GLY A 172 -1.96 13.43 3.05
C GLY A 172 -0.90 14.44 2.58
N ILE A 173 -0.75 14.63 1.26
CA ILE A 173 0.15 15.64 0.68
C ILE A 173 -0.26 17.05 1.14
N ALA A 174 -1.53 17.38 0.98
CA ALA A 174 -2.05 18.69 1.34
C ALA A 174 -1.84 19.01 2.82
N SER A 175 -2.14 18.05 3.70
CA SER A 175 -1.92 18.18 5.15
C SER A 175 -0.44 18.38 5.48
N ALA A 176 0.47 17.61 4.86
CA ALA A 176 1.90 17.73 5.12
C ALA A 176 2.45 19.09 4.67
N ILE A 177 2.04 19.55 3.49
CA ILE A 177 2.45 20.86 2.96
C ILE A 177 1.87 21.98 3.83
N ASN A 178 0.61 21.88 4.20
CA ASN A 178 -0.03 22.88 5.07
C ASN A 178 0.63 22.97 6.45
N ASN A 179 0.88 21.82 7.07
CA ASN A 179 1.56 21.78 8.38
C ASN A 179 2.98 22.37 8.34
N PHE A 180 3.63 22.37 7.19
CA PHE A 180 4.96 22.92 7.04
C PHE A 180 4.95 24.42 6.69
N PHE A 181 4.12 24.84 5.73
CA PHE A 181 4.14 26.21 5.19
C PHE A 181 3.15 27.18 5.85
N ASP A 182 2.00 26.68 6.34
CA ASP A 182 0.95 27.50 6.95
C ASP A 182 0.22 26.75 8.08
N PRO A 183 0.94 26.33 9.16
CA PRO A 183 0.40 25.50 10.23
C PRO A 183 -0.78 26.14 10.98
N ASN A 184 -0.88 27.48 10.95
CA ASN A 184 -1.93 28.23 11.62
C ASN A 184 -3.08 28.63 10.69
N ASN A 185 -3.07 28.22 9.43
CA ASN A 185 -4.03 28.64 8.40
C ASN A 185 -4.19 30.17 8.32
N ALA A 186 -3.06 30.89 8.40
CA ALA A 186 -3.05 32.35 8.47
C ALA A 186 -3.45 33.01 7.12
N HIS A 187 -3.27 32.28 6.00
CA HIS A 187 -3.51 32.78 4.66
C HIS A 187 -4.52 31.89 3.94
N THR A 188 -5.81 32.10 4.21
CA THR A 188 -6.90 31.30 3.62
C THR A 188 -7.53 31.98 2.41
N VAL A 189 -8.10 31.16 1.53
CA VAL A 189 -8.88 31.59 0.38
C VAL A 189 -10.11 30.71 0.20
N LYS A 190 -11.20 31.30 -0.25
CA LYS A 190 -12.43 30.61 -0.62
C LYS A 190 -12.46 30.43 -2.15
N ILE A 191 -12.16 29.20 -2.60
CA ILE A 191 -12.06 28.89 -4.03
C ILE A 191 -13.45 28.81 -4.68
N LEU A 192 -14.39 28.12 -4.01
CA LEU A 192 -15.76 27.94 -4.48
C LEU A 192 -16.75 28.20 -3.35
N PRO A 193 -17.95 28.74 -3.65
CA PRO A 193 -18.93 29.12 -2.62
C PRO A 193 -19.38 27.98 -1.69
N PHE A 194 -19.30 26.73 -2.19
CA PHE A 194 -19.74 25.52 -1.49
C PHE A 194 -18.59 24.73 -0.86
N LEU A 195 -17.33 25.01 -1.21
CA LEU A 195 -16.14 24.54 -0.53
C LEU A 195 -15.76 25.53 0.56
N GLY A 196 -15.26 25.03 1.68
CA GLY A 196 -14.79 25.85 2.80
C GLY A 196 -13.64 26.80 2.44
N GLU A 197 -13.06 27.42 3.45
CA GLU A 197 -11.82 28.19 3.31
C GLU A 197 -10.62 27.25 3.49
N TYR A 198 -9.64 27.40 2.61
CA TYR A 198 -8.42 26.57 2.58
C TYR A 198 -7.18 27.46 2.48
N SER A 199 -6.09 27.02 3.10
CA SER A 199 -4.82 27.72 2.97
C SER A 199 -4.34 27.76 1.50
N TRP A 200 -3.69 28.87 1.11
CA TRP A 200 -3.04 28.99 -0.19
C TRP A 200 -2.03 27.88 -0.47
N SER A 201 -1.36 27.37 0.59
CA SER A 201 -0.43 26.24 0.48
C SER A 201 -1.11 24.99 -0.08
N VAL A 202 -2.34 24.69 0.36
CA VAL A 202 -3.16 23.56 -0.11
C VAL A 202 -3.57 23.77 -1.58
N VAL A 203 -4.00 24.99 -1.91
CA VAL A 203 -4.46 25.32 -3.29
C VAL A 203 -3.34 25.20 -4.30
N ILE A 204 -2.18 25.78 -3.99
CA ILE A 204 -1.01 25.72 -4.87
C ILE A 204 -0.54 24.26 -5.01
N ALA A 205 -0.47 23.52 -3.88
CA ALA A 205 -0.09 22.13 -3.89
C ALA A 205 -1.02 21.27 -4.75
N SER A 206 -2.35 21.46 -4.66
CA SER A 206 -3.32 20.71 -5.46
C SER A 206 -3.17 20.96 -6.96
N LEU A 207 -2.92 22.21 -7.38
CA LEU A 207 -2.69 22.56 -8.78
C LEU A 207 -1.40 21.94 -9.32
N ILE A 208 -0.29 22.09 -8.58
CA ILE A 208 1.00 21.50 -8.99
C ILE A 208 0.89 19.98 -9.06
N LEU A 209 0.26 19.35 -8.06
CA LEU A 209 0.08 17.92 -8.01
C LEU A 209 -0.75 17.41 -9.19
N ALA A 210 -1.89 18.02 -9.46
CA ALA A 210 -2.75 17.64 -10.59
C ALA A 210 -2.02 17.79 -11.94
N PHE A 211 -1.21 18.85 -12.12
CA PHE A 211 -0.38 19.04 -13.30
C PHE A 211 0.69 17.95 -13.44
N CYS A 212 1.43 17.65 -12.36
CA CYS A 212 2.46 16.61 -12.37
C CYS A 212 1.88 15.21 -12.63
N VAL A 213 0.73 14.90 -12.00
CA VAL A 213 0.00 13.65 -12.23
C VAL A 213 -0.44 13.54 -13.69
N ALA A 214 -1.08 14.57 -14.23
CA ALA A 214 -1.49 14.59 -15.64
C ALA A 214 -0.31 14.39 -16.59
N ALA A 215 0.82 15.09 -16.35
CA ALA A 215 2.02 14.97 -17.15
C ALA A 215 2.59 13.55 -17.22
N VAL A 216 2.45 12.76 -16.15
CA VAL A 216 2.91 11.36 -16.11
C VAL A 216 1.87 10.42 -16.72
N LEU A 217 0.60 10.51 -16.29
CA LEU A 217 -0.47 9.59 -16.69
C LEU A 217 -0.75 9.57 -18.19
N ILE A 218 -0.64 10.72 -18.87
CA ILE A 218 -0.81 10.81 -20.33
C ILE A 218 0.20 9.90 -21.06
N GLY A 219 1.37 9.63 -20.49
CA GLY A 219 2.39 8.75 -21.06
C GLY A 219 2.15 7.24 -20.84
N GLY A 220 1.11 6.86 -20.08
CA GLY A 220 0.74 5.46 -19.81
C GLY A 220 1.75 4.69 -18.95
N VAL A 221 1.60 3.35 -18.89
CA VAL A 221 2.35 2.47 -17.97
C VAL A 221 3.86 2.58 -18.09
N LYS A 222 4.40 2.75 -19.30
CA LYS A 222 5.85 2.87 -19.51
C LYS A 222 6.41 4.12 -18.84
N ARG A 223 5.67 5.22 -18.88
CA ARG A 223 6.07 6.48 -18.24
C ARG A 223 5.91 6.40 -16.74
N ILE A 224 4.83 5.81 -16.26
CA ILE A 224 4.61 5.53 -14.83
C ILE A 224 5.77 4.69 -14.30
N ALA A 225 6.11 3.57 -14.95
CA ALA A 225 7.22 2.71 -14.55
C ALA A 225 8.56 3.45 -14.56
N SER A 226 8.85 4.25 -15.60
CA SER A 226 10.10 5.03 -15.68
C SER A 226 10.23 6.04 -14.53
N VAL A 227 9.15 6.73 -14.21
CA VAL A 227 9.11 7.69 -13.08
C VAL A 227 9.25 6.95 -11.75
N SER A 228 8.53 5.84 -11.57
CA SER A 228 8.57 5.04 -10.35
C SER A 228 9.95 4.42 -10.10
N GLN A 229 10.65 3.96 -11.14
CA GLN A 229 12.02 3.40 -11.02
C GLN A 229 13.05 4.41 -10.49
N VAL A 230 12.80 5.70 -10.65
CA VAL A 230 13.67 6.75 -10.13
C VAL A 230 13.22 7.23 -8.76
N ILE A 231 11.93 7.58 -8.64
CA ILE A 231 11.40 8.20 -7.42
C ILE A 231 11.32 7.20 -6.27
N VAL A 232 10.86 5.96 -6.50
CA VAL A 232 10.62 4.99 -5.42
C VAL A 232 11.91 4.63 -4.67
N PRO A 233 13.01 4.24 -5.32
CA PRO A 233 14.27 3.98 -4.59
C PRO A 233 14.80 5.23 -3.89
N PHE A 234 14.72 6.41 -4.53
CA PHE A 234 15.18 7.67 -3.97
C PHE A 234 14.44 8.01 -2.67
N MET A 235 13.10 8.03 -2.71
CA MET A 235 12.29 8.36 -1.54
C MET A 235 12.44 7.32 -0.41
N ALA A 236 12.49 6.02 -0.77
CA ALA A 236 12.64 4.95 0.20
C ALA A 236 13.99 5.02 0.92
N ILE A 237 15.07 5.31 0.21
CA ILE A 237 16.43 5.46 0.79
C ILE A 237 16.49 6.68 1.72
N ILE A 238 15.96 7.83 1.31
CA ILE A 238 15.95 9.03 2.17
C ILE A 238 15.21 8.73 3.46
N TYR A 239 13.97 8.22 3.35
CA TYR A 239 13.17 7.90 4.52
C TYR A 239 13.85 6.88 5.44
N PHE A 240 14.38 5.81 4.85
CA PHE A 240 15.10 4.76 5.57
C PHE A 240 16.30 5.32 6.33
N VAL A 241 17.13 6.15 5.70
CA VAL A 241 18.30 6.74 6.33
C VAL A 241 17.90 7.60 7.54
N PHE A 242 16.91 8.49 7.39
CA PHE A 242 16.48 9.35 8.50
C PHE A 242 15.82 8.55 9.63
N ALA A 243 15.00 7.54 9.30
CA ALA A 243 14.38 6.68 10.30
C ALA A 243 15.42 5.81 11.04
N VAL A 244 16.43 5.28 10.33
CA VAL A 244 17.53 4.53 10.95
C VAL A 244 18.40 5.44 11.81
N LEU A 245 18.70 6.66 11.39
CA LEU A 245 19.41 7.64 12.22
C LEU A 245 18.64 7.91 13.51
N LEU A 246 17.31 8.10 13.44
CA LEU A 246 16.48 8.28 14.63
C LEU A 246 16.64 7.09 15.61
N VAL A 247 16.58 5.87 15.09
CA VAL A 247 16.76 4.66 15.91
C VAL A 247 18.17 4.60 16.50
N ILE A 248 19.22 4.95 15.74
CA ILE A 248 20.62 4.95 16.21
C ILE A 248 20.82 5.98 17.33
N PHE A 249 20.29 7.19 17.17
CA PHE A 249 20.41 8.22 18.21
C PHE A 249 19.66 7.86 19.50
N ASN A 250 18.63 7.01 19.40
CA ASN A 250 17.84 6.54 20.54
C ASN A 250 18.10 5.04 20.84
N ILE A 251 19.27 4.51 20.48
CA ILE A 251 19.56 3.05 20.54
C ILE A 251 19.40 2.45 21.95
N LYS A 252 19.63 3.24 22.99
CA LYS A 252 19.52 2.80 24.39
C LYS A 252 18.07 2.49 24.78
N GLU A 253 17.11 3.17 24.18
CA GLU A 253 15.67 3.00 24.44
C GLU A 253 15.03 1.91 23.59
N VAL A 254 15.73 1.43 22.55
CA VAL A 254 15.20 0.39 21.64
C VAL A 254 14.78 -0.90 22.35
N PRO A 255 15.57 -1.48 23.30
CA PRO A 255 15.14 -2.69 24.00
C PRO A 255 13.85 -2.49 24.78
N ALA A 256 13.70 -1.36 25.47
CA ALA A 256 12.48 -1.01 26.22
C ALA A 256 11.28 -0.82 25.27
N ALA A 257 11.47 -0.15 24.13
CA ALA A 257 10.43 0.03 23.13
C ALA A 257 9.97 -1.30 22.51
N VAL A 258 10.89 -2.22 22.21
CA VAL A 258 10.56 -3.56 21.70
C VAL A 258 9.76 -4.37 22.73
N VAL A 259 10.17 -4.35 24.00
CA VAL A 259 9.42 -4.99 25.08
C VAL A 259 8.01 -4.39 25.17
N MET A 260 7.90 -3.06 25.16
CA MET A 260 6.62 -2.37 25.19
C MET A 260 5.70 -2.77 24.03
N ILE A 261 6.23 -2.87 22.80
CA ILE A 261 5.47 -3.29 21.62
C ILE A 261 4.94 -4.72 21.79
N VAL A 262 5.77 -5.64 22.27
CA VAL A 262 5.38 -7.04 22.46
C VAL A 262 4.37 -7.17 23.61
N GLU A 263 4.62 -6.54 24.75
CA GLU A 263 3.69 -6.59 25.90
C GLU A 263 2.35 -5.94 25.55
N ALA A 264 2.35 -4.81 24.87
CA ALA A 264 1.12 -4.14 24.45
C ALA A 264 0.31 -4.95 23.41
N ALA A 265 0.95 -5.84 22.66
CA ALA A 265 0.26 -6.70 21.70
C ALA A 265 -0.63 -7.75 22.38
N PHE A 266 -0.24 -8.20 23.59
CA PHE A 266 -0.95 -9.27 24.31
C PHE A 266 -1.62 -8.79 25.60
N ASN A 267 -1.14 -7.68 26.20
CA ASN A 267 -1.69 -7.10 27.43
C ASN A 267 -1.70 -5.56 27.38
N PRO A 268 -2.51 -4.96 26.51
CA PRO A 268 -2.52 -3.49 26.32
C PRO A 268 -2.93 -2.70 27.55
N LYS A 269 -3.73 -3.28 28.45
CA LYS A 269 -4.17 -2.61 29.69
C LYS A 269 -3.02 -2.28 30.66
N ALA A 270 -1.97 -3.06 30.66
CA ALA A 270 -0.83 -2.89 31.56
C ALA A 270 0.01 -1.64 31.21
N ILE A 271 0.00 -1.21 29.94
CA ILE A 271 0.90 -0.17 29.43
C ILE A 271 0.17 1.18 29.27
N THR A 272 -1.12 1.17 28.93
CA THR A 272 -1.87 2.38 28.54
C THR A 272 -2.72 3.00 29.64
N GLY A 273 -2.61 2.53 30.88
CA GLY A 273 -3.31 3.16 32.02
C GLY A 273 -4.84 3.16 31.94
N GLY A 274 -5.43 2.27 31.17
CA GLY A 274 -6.88 2.08 31.09
C GLY A 274 -7.60 2.74 29.94
N ILE A 275 -6.90 3.46 29.05
CA ILE A 275 -7.57 4.23 27.97
C ILE A 275 -7.70 3.42 26.68
N VAL A 276 -7.00 2.32 26.50
CA VAL A 276 -6.96 1.69 25.18
C VAL A 276 -7.43 0.27 25.15
N GLY A 277 -8.10 0.03 24.12
CA GLY A 277 -8.77 -1.14 23.69
C GLY A 277 -8.11 -2.47 23.99
N SER A 278 -8.93 -3.50 23.90
CA SER A 278 -8.54 -4.90 24.00
C SER A 278 -7.44 -5.25 23.01
N MET A 279 -6.73 -6.35 23.22
CA MET A 279 -5.82 -6.99 22.24
C MET A 279 -6.46 -7.03 20.84
N ILE A 280 -7.78 -7.21 20.76
CA ILE A 280 -8.55 -7.21 19.50
C ILE A 280 -8.43 -5.87 18.77
N VAL A 281 -8.49 -4.74 19.47
CA VAL A 281 -8.36 -3.42 18.82
C VAL A 281 -6.94 -3.19 18.31
N ALA A 282 -5.92 -3.53 19.09
CA ALA A 282 -4.52 -3.46 18.63
C ALA A 282 -4.30 -4.34 17.38
N MET A 283 -4.84 -5.56 17.40
CA MET A 283 -4.79 -6.49 16.28
C MET A 283 -5.53 -5.93 15.06
N GLN A 284 -6.77 -5.45 15.22
CA GLN A 284 -7.56 -4.86 14.14
C GLN A 284 -6.85 -3.68 13.48
N LYS A 285 -6.41 -2.72 14.29
CA LYS A 285 -5.76 -1.51 13.77
C LYS A 285 -4.41 -1.82 13.14
N GLY A 286 -3.62 -2.71 13.73
CA GLY A 286 -2.34 -3.13 13.17
C GLY A 286 -2.50 -3.87 11.84
N ILE A 287 -3.39 -4.88 11.77
CA ILE A 287 -3.64 -5.66 10.56
C ILE A 287 -4.23 -4.78 9.46
N ALA A 288 -5.27 -4.01 9.74
CA ALA A 288 -5.94 -3.17 8.75
C ALA A 288 -4.97 -2.14 8.13
N ARG A 289 -4.21 -1.44 8.95
CA ARG A 289 -3.23 -0.44 8.46
C ARG A 289 -2.01 -1.09 7.81
N GLY A 290 -1.58 -2.27 8.25
CA GLY A 290 -0.55 -3.05 7.60
C GLY A 290 -0.95 -3.48 6.18
N ILE A 291 -2.17 -4.01 6.02
CA ILE A 291 -2.71 -4.40 4.71
C ILE A 291 -2.96 -3.16 3.83
N PHE A 292 -3.45 -2.08 4.40
CA PHE A 292 -3.59 -0.81 3.68
C PHE A 292 -2.26 -0.32 3.10
N SER A 293 -1.14 -0.51 3.82
CA SER A 293 0.20 -0.13 3.37
C SER A 293 0.73 -1.09 2.30
N ASN A 294 0.85 -2.39 2.62
CA ASN A 294 1.53 -3.35 1.73
C ASN A 294 0.63 -4.02 0.69
N GLU A 295 -0.67 -3.84 0.76
CA GLU A 295 -1.68 -4.37 -0.17
C GLU A 295 -1.68 -5.91 -0.31
N ALA A 296 -1.10 -6.67 0.62
CA ALA A 296 -1.09 -8.13 0.53
C ALA A 296 -2.48 -8.71 0.79
N GLY A 297 -3.01 -9.43 -0.18
CA GLY A 297 -4.37 -9.96 -0.15
C GLY A 297 -5.43 -9.05 -0.78
N LEU A 298 -5.08 -7.79 -1.10
CA LEU A 298 -5.98 -6.90 -1.83
C LEU A 298 -6.08 -7.25 -3.32
N GLY A 299 -5.03 -7.82 -3.92
CA GLY A 299 -5.00 -8.18 -5.33
C GLY A 299 -4.66 -7.04 -6.28
N SER A 300 -4.23 -5.88 -5.79
CA SER A 300 -3.84 -4.72 -6.59
C SER A 300 -2.48 -4.90 -7.27
N ALA A 301 -1.44 -5.21 -6.50
CA ALA A 301 -0.08 -5.35 -7.00
C ALA A 301 0.14 -6.41 -8.08
N PRO A 302 -0.59 -7.55 -8.13
CA PRO A 302 -0.51 -8.49 -9.25
C PRO A 302 -0.85 -7.87 -10.61
N ILE A 303 -1.60 -6.75 -10.66
CA ILE A 303 -1.87 -6.04 -11.91
C ILE A 303 -0.57 -5.47 -12.52
N ALA A 304 0.32 -4.89 -11.69
CA ALA A 304 1.64 -4.47 -12.17
C ALA A 304 2.58 -5.65 -12.42
N ALA A 305 2.53 -6.69 -11.58
CA ALA A 305 3.35 -7.88 -11.75
C ALA A 305 3.11 -8.60 -13.09
N ALA A 306 1.89 -8.55 -13.63
CA ALA A 306 1.55 -9.12 -14.92
C ALA A 306 2.27 -8.45 -16.10
N ALA A 307 2.63 -7.16 -15.98
CA ALA A 307 3.36 -6.42 -17.00
C ALA A 307 4.88 -6.72 -17.01
N ALA A 308 5.39 -7.46 -16.02
CA ALA A 308 6.82 -7.76 -15.90
C ALA A 308 7.32 -8.66 -17.04
N GLN A 309 8.47 -8.32 -17.62
CA GLN A 309 9.21 -9.18 -18.55
C GLN A 309 9.83 -10.33 -17.77
N THR A 310 9.20 -11.49 -17.85
CA THR A 310 9.68 -12.72 -17.22
C THR A 310 9.13 -13.95 -17.96
N LYS A 311 9.92 -15.02 -17.96
CA LYS A 311 9.56 -16.34 -18.47
C LYS A 311 8.90 -17.20 -17.39
N GLU A 312 9.22 -16.92 -16.12
CA GLU A 312 8.87 -17.78 -15.00
C GLU A 312 7.96 -17.09 -13.97
N PRO A 313 6.73 -17.57 -13.80
CA PRO A 313 5.79 -17.02 -12.81
C PRO A 313 6.34 -17.01 -11.38
N VAL A 314 7.09 -18.06 -11.00
CA VAL A 314 7.69 -18.18 -9.66
C VAL A 314 8.73 -17.09 -9.40
N ARG A 315 9.51 -16.72 -10.41
CA ARG A 315 10.49 -15.63 -10.30
C ARG A 315 9.81 -14.30 -10.00
N GLN A 316 8.75 -13.96 -10.73
CA GLN A 316 8.00 -12.74 -10.47
C GLN A 316 7.28 -12.79 -9.12
N GLY A 317 6.79 -13.95 -8.70
CA GLY A 317 6.24 -14.13 -7.35
C GLY A 317 7.25 -13.77 -6.26
N LEU A 318 8.51 -14.25 -6.39
CA LEU A 318 9.60 -13.91 -5.45
C LEU A 318 9.92 -12.42 -5.46
N VAL A 319 10.00 -11.78 -6.64
CA VAL A 319 10.21 -10.34 -6.76
C VAL A 319 9.05 -9.57 -6.10
N SER A 320 7.80 -9.95 -6.36
CA SER A 320 6.62 -9.30 -5.77
C SER A 320 6.59 -9.41 -4.24
N MET A 321 7.04 -10.53 -3.67
CA MET A 321 7.14 -10.74 -2.22
C MET A 321 8.04 -9.71 -1.53
N THR A 322 9.11 -9.26 -2.19
CA THR A 322 10.03 -8.26 -1.63
C THR A 322 9.36 -6.91 -1.41
N GLY A 323 8.27 -6.62 -2.13
CA GLY A 323 7.49 -5.40 -1.92
C GLY A 323 6.93 -5.32 -0.51
N THR A 324 6.26 -6.37 -0.02
CA THR A 324 5.74 -6.42 1.36
C THR A 324 6.85 -6.38 2.40
N PHE A 325 8.00 -7.01 2.12
CA PHE A 325 9.16 -6.95 3.00
C PHE A 325 9.68 -5.52 3.14
N ILE A 326 9.91 -4.82 2.03
CA ILE A 326 10.43 -3.44 2.04
C ILE A 326 9.40 -2.49 2.67
N ASP A 327 8.16 -2.55 2.24
CA ASP A 327 7.09 -1.66 2.67
C ASP A 327 6.83 -1.76 4.18
N THR A 328 6.54 -2.96 4.68
CA THR A 328 6.04 -3.09 6.05
C THR A 328 7.09 -3.60 7.02
N ILE A 329 7.83 -4.68 6.67
CA ILE A 329 8.84 -5.22 7.59
C ILE A 329 9.98 -4.22 7.80
N VAL A 330 10.32 -3.40 6.78
CA VAL A 330 11.37 -2.38 6.92
C VAL A 330 10.75 -1.02 7.23
N ILE A 331 10.02 -0.40 6.30
CA ILE A 331 9.63 1.02 6.40
C ILE A 331 8.60 1.24 7.51
N CYS A 332 7.47 0.50 7.54
CA CYS A 332 6.46 0.68 8.58
C CYS A 332 6.99 0.34 9.98
N THR A 333 7.87 -0.67 10.09
CA THR A 333 8.49 -1.02 11.37
C THR A 333 9.37 0.12 11.89
N LEU A 334 10.17 0.73 11.03
CA LEU A 334 10.98 1.90 11.41
C LEU A 334 10.11 3.10 11.81
N THR A 335 9.02 3.36 11.08
CA THR A 335 8.07 4.42 11.44
C THR A 335 7.44 4.18 12.80
N GLY A 336 6.88 2.99 13.02
CA GLY A 336 6.22 2.63 14.27
C GLY A 336 7.20 2.63 15.46
N LEU A 337 8.41 2.12 15.26
CA LEU A 337 9.46 2.15 16.28
C LEU A 337 9.85 3.60 16.61
N SER A 338 9.99 4.47 15.61
CA SER A 338 10.28 5.89 15.84
C SER A 338 9.20 6.58 16.68
N ILE A 339 7.92 6.29 16.41
CA ILE A 339 6.78 6.81 17.15
C ILE A 339 6.78 6.31 18.61
N VAL A 340 7.09 5.04 18.82
CA VAL A 340 7.13 4.44 20.16
C VAL A 340 8.32 4.96 20.97
N LEU A 341 9.52 5.02 20.36
CA LEU A 341 10.75 5.53 21.00
C LEU A 341 10.62 6.96 21.52
N THR A 342 9.91 7.79 20.79
CA THR A 342 9.75 9.22 21.13
C THR A 342 8.52 9.51 21.98
N GLY A 343 7.66 8.52 22.22
CA GLY A 343 6.39 8.72 22.94
C GLY A 343 5.37 9.56 22.16
N ALA A 344 5.58 9.80 20.87
CA ALA A 344 4.72 10.66 20.05
C ALA A 344 3.25 10.23 20.01
N TRP A 345 2.98 8.94 20.19
CA TRP A 345 1.64 8.36 20.19
C TRP A 345 0.80 8.74 21.43
N GLN A 346 1.42 9.29 22.49
CA GLN A 346 0.78 9.71 23.73
C GLN A 346 0.50 11.22 23.77
N VAL A 347 0.98 11.98 22.80
CA VAL A 347 0.83 13.43 22.77
C VAL A 347 -0.58 13.80 22.33
N GLU A 348 -1.35 14.41 23.23
CA GLU A 348 -2.72 14.84 22.96
C GLU A 348 -2.80 15.87 21.82
N GLY A 349 -3.81 15.72 20.98
CA GLY A 349 -4.06 16.64 19.86
C GLY A 349 -3.21 16.39 18.63
N LEU A 350 -2.27 15.42 18.64
CA LEU A 350 -1.55 15.01 17.42
C LEU A 350 -2.30 13.89 16.69
N GLU A 351 -2.49 14.08 15.40
CA GLU A 351 -3.12 13.10 14.51
C GLU A 351 -2.34 12.93 13.21
N GLY A 352 -2.45 11.75 12.61
CA GLY A 352 -1.96 11.45 11.28
C GLY A 352 -0.47 11.78 11.10
N VAL A 353 -0.16 12.67 10.15
CA VAL A 353 1.22 13.07 9.86
C VAL A 353 1.88 13.82 11.02
N GLY A 354 1.10 14.54 11.84
CA GLY A 354 1.61 15.31 12.99
C GLY A 354 2.34 14.42 14.00
N VAL A 355 1.87 13.20 14.23
CA VAL A 355 2.50 12.24 15.15
C VAL A 355 3.89 11.84 14.66
N THR A 356 4.02 11.49 13.38
CA THR A 356 5.31 11.09 12.82
C THR A 356 6.26 12.30 12.70
N THR A 357 5.71 13.49 12.38
CA THR A 357 6.50 14.73 12.37
C THR A 357 7.09 15.01 13.74
N TYR A 358 6.28 14.92 14.79
CA TYR A 358 6.74 15.08 16.17
C TYR A 358 7.82 14.05 16.52
N ALA A 359 7.62 12.77 16.15
CA ALA A 359 8.61 11.73 16.40
C ALA A 359 9.97 12.06 15.76
N PHE A 360 9.97 12.53 14.52
CA PHE A 360 11.21 12.91 13.83
C PHE A 360 11.85 14.19 14.41
N GLN A 361 11.05 15.14 14.87
CA GLN A 361 11.54 16.36 15.53
C GLN A 361 12.21 16.07 16.89
N GLN A 362 11.64 15.14 17.66
CA GLN A 362 12.16 14.80 18.99
C GLN A 362 13.27 13.76 18.96
N GLY A 363 13.23 12.84 18.01
CA GLY A 363 14.16 11.70 17.95
C GLY A 363 15.44 11.96 17.19
N LEU A 364 15.52 13.05 16.39
CA LEU A 364 16.70 13.40 15.60
C LEU A 364 17.43 14.63 16.19
N PRO A 365 18.77 14.65 16.12
CA PRO A 365 19.57 15.76 16.64
C PRO A 365 19.60 16.97 15.70
N PHE A 366 18.64 17.11 14.80
CA PHE A 366 18.56 18.20 13.83
C PHE A 366 17.56 19.26 14.29
N PRO A 367 17.68 20.50 13.78
CA PRO A 367 16.63 21.50 14.01
C PRO A 367 15.26 20.97 13.59
N PRO A 368 14.17 21.21 14.36
CA PRO A 368 12.82 20.67 14.07
C PRO A 368 12.33 20.96 12.65
N VAL A 369 12.70 22.11 12.08
CA VAL A 369 12.37 22.50 10.71
C VAL A 369 12.98 21.52 9.68
N VAL A 370 14.21 21.07 9.90
CA VAL A 370 14.88 20.11 8.99
C VAL A 370 14.16 18.76 9.01
N SER A 371 13.87 18.25 10.21
CA SER A 371 13.16 16.99 10.39
C SER A 371 11.74 17.04 9.75
N SER A 372 11.01 18.12 9.94
CA SER A 372 9.71 18.36 9.33
C SER A 372 9.78 18.46 7.80
N PHE A 373 10.79 19.18 7.27
CA PHE A 373 10.99 19.32 5.83
C PHE A 373 11.26 17.97 5.17
N VAL A 374 12.17 17.18 5.73
CA VAL A 374 12.50 15.85 5.20
C VAL A 374 11.27 14.94 5.20
N LEU A 375 10.51 14.92 6.30
CA LEU A 375 9.30 14.09 6.37
C LEU A 375 8.24 14.54 5.38
N MET A 376 8.02 15.86 5.25
CA MET A 376 7.09 16.43 4.27
C MET A 376 7.48 16.01 2.84
N ILE A 377 8.74 16.15 2.45
CA ILE A 377 9.23 15.76 1.12
C ILE A 377 9.06 14.25 0.90
N CYS A 378 9.41 13.41 1.88
CA CYS A 378 9.20 11.96 1.78
C CYS A 378 7.73 11.63 1.58
N LEU A 379 6.82 12.24 2.36
CA LEU A 379 5.38 12.00 2.24
C LEU A 379 4.83 12.45 0.88
N VAL A 380 5.27 13.61 0.39
CA VAL A 380 4.88 14.11 -0.94
C VAL A 380 5.26 13.11 -2.03
N PHE A 381 6.51 12.62 -2.03
CA PHE A 381 6.94 11.62 -3.03
C PHE A 381 6.23 10.28 -2.86
N PHE A 382 6.07 9.80 -1.62
CA PHE A 382 5.36 8.56 -1.32
C PHE A 382 3.93 8.62 -1.87
N ALA A 383 3.18 9.65 -1.50
CA ALA A 383 1.80 9.79 -1.92
C ALA A 383 1.66 10.09 -3.42
N PHE A 384 2.56 10.88 -4.01
CA PHE A 384 2.58 11.15 -5.45
C PHE A 384 2.74 9.87 -6.27
N THR A 385 3.70 9.03 -5.90
CA THR A 385 3.90 7.76 -6.62
C THR A 385 2.74 6.80 -6.43
N THR A 386 2.08 6.81 -5.25
CA THR A 386 0.88 5.98 -5.01
C THR A 386 -0.28 6.39 -5.92
N ILE A 387 -0.48 7.68 -6.15
CA ILE A 387 -1.49 8.17 -7.11
C ILE A 387 -1.22 7.59 -8.51
N LEU A 388 0.03 7.59 -8.96
CA LEU A 388 0.40 7.06 -10.28
C LEU A 388 0.20 5.53 -10.39
N GLY A 389 0.58 4.79 -9.36
CA GLY A 389 0.45 3.33 -9.33
C GLY A 389 -1.01 2.88 -9.32
N TRP A 390 -1.85 3.56 -8.55
CA TRP A 390 -3.27 3.25 -8.46
C TRP A 390 -4.09 3.67 -9.69
N ASP A 391 -3.70 4.74 -10.40
CA ASP A 391 -4.28 5.03 -11.70
C ASP A 391 -4.09 3.85 -12.65
N TYR A 392 -2.86 3.33 -12.75
CA TYR A 392 -2.58 2.17 -13.57
C TYR A 392 -3.44 0.95 -13.18
N TYR A 393 -3.59 0.65 -11.90
CA TYR A 393 -4.40 -0.48 -11.44
C TYR A 393 -5.86 -0.32 -11.79
N SER A 394 -6.42 0.84 -11.53
CA SER A 394 -7.83 1.12 -11.78
C SER A 394 -8.16 1.22 -13.26
N GLU A 395 -7.25 1.74 -14.10
CA GLU A 395 -7.39 1.70 -15.56
C GLU A 395 -7.44 0.26 -16.08
N ARG A 396 -6.59 -0.64 -15.58
CA ARG A 396 -6.62 -2.07 -15.97
C ARG A 396 -7.91 -2.75 -15.51
N CYS A 397 -8.42 -2.42 -14.33
CA CYS A 397 -9.72 -2.90 -13.86
C CYS A 397 -10.87 -2.44 -14.76
N LEU A 398 -10.86 -1.15 -15.14
CA LEU A 398 -11.87 -0.59 -16.04
C LEU A 398 -11.77 -1.15 -17.47
N GLU A 399 -10.57 -1.38 -17.95
CA GLU A 399 -10.36 -2.03 -19.25
C GLU A 399 -10.98 -3.41 -19.29
N TYR A 400 -10.77 -4.23 -18.24
CA TYR A 400 -11.40 -5.53 -18.11
C TYR A 400 -12.93 -5.43 -18.08
N LEU A 401 -13.51 -4.50 -17.29
CA LEU A 401 -14.96 -4.30 -17.19
C LEU A 401 -15.59 -3.85 -18.51
N SER A 402 -14.88 -3.00 -19.27
CA SER A 402 -15.35 -2.44 -20.54
C SER A 402 -15.06 -3.34 -21.75
N GLY A 403 -14.48 -4.53 -21.53
CA GLY A 403 -14.15 -5.46 -22.61
C GLY A 403 -13.06 -4.94 -23.56
N GLY A 404 -12.09 -4.16 -23.03
CA GLY A 404 -10.97 -3.61 -23.80
C GLY A 404 -11.26 -2.26 -24.47
N ASN A 405 -12.33 -1.57 -24.09
CA ASN A 405 -12.68 -0.27 -24.69
C ASN A 405 -11.84 0.88 -24.13
N MET A 406 -10.77 1.23 -24.84
CA MET A 406 -9.84 2.29 -24.43
C MET A 406 -10.44 3.70 -24.38
N LYS A 407 -11.63 3.95 -24.98
CA LYS A 407 -12.32 5.24 -24.84
C LYS A 407 -12.77 5.47 -23.41
N HIS A 408 -13.32 4.43 -22.74
CA HIS A 408 -13.73 4.52 -21.35
C HIS A 408 -12.52 4.74 -20.43
N VAL A 409 -11.41 4.07 -20.68
CA VAL A 409 -10.16 4.27 -19.94
C VAL A 409 -9.64 5.70 -20.04
N LYS A 410 -9.68 6.30 -21.24
CA LYS A 410 -9.27 7.71 -21.44
C LYS A 410 -10.18 8.69 -20.69
N ILE A 411 -11.50 8.47 -20.70
CA ILE A 411 -12.44 9.30 -19.94
C ILE A 411 -12.16 9.18 -18.44
N TYR A 412 -11.97 7.95 -17.96
CA TYR A 412 -11.66 7.69 -16.55
C TYR A 412 -10.38 8.41 -16.11
N ARG A 413 -9.33 8.40 -16.90
CA ARG A 413 -8.07 9.10 -16.62
C ARG A 413 -8.29 10.58 -16.34
N TRP A 414 -9.13 11.26 -17.13
CA TRP A 414 -9.46 12.67 -16.90
C TRP A 414 -10.28 12.87 -15.63
N ILE A 415 -11.23 11.97 -15.34
CA ILE A 415 -11.98 11.99 -14.09
C ILE A 415 -11.03 11.79 -12.90
N TYR A 416 -10.06 10.88 -13.04
CA TYR A 416 -9.06 10.62 -12.02
C TYR A 416 -8.17 11.85 -11.73
N ILE A 417 -7.66 12.52 -12.77
CA ILE A 417 -6.89 13.75 -12.64
C ILE A 417 -7.73 14.85 -11.96
N PHE A 418 -9.00 14.96 -12.31
CA PHE A 418 -9.91 15.89 -11.65
C PHE A 418 -10.14 15.53 -10.18
N ALA A 419 -10.28 14.24 -9.85
CA ALA A 419 -10.38 13.79 -8.48
C ALA A 419 -9.13 14.10 -7.65
N VAL A 420 -7.93 14.02 -8.25
CA VAL A 420 -6.67 14.44 -7.62
C VAL A 420 -6.70 15.93 -7.27
N PHE A 421 -7.25 16.77 -8.13
CA PHE A 421 -7.40 18.21 -7.85
C PHE A 421 -8.39 18.50 -6.72
N ILE A 422 -9.52 17.77 -6.66
CA ILE A 422 -10.59 17.98 -5.67
C ILE A 422 -10.26 17.35 -4.30
N GLY A 423 -9.44 16.29 -4.28
CA GLY A 423 -9.15 15.49 -3.09
C GLY A 423 -8.73 16.28 -1.84
N PRO A 424 -7.86 17.32 -1.94
CA PRO A 424 -7.44 18.11 -0.79
C PRO A 424 -8.57 18.84 -0.05
N TYR A 425 -9.69 19.03 -0.73
CA TYR A 425 -10.85 19.76 -0.21
C TYR A 425 -11.90 18.85 0.44
N MET A 426 -11.62 17.55 0.52
CA MET A 426 -12.47 16.58 1.21
C MET A 426 -12.11 16.47 2.69
N THR A 427 -13.07 16.12 3.53
CA THR A 427 -12.80 15.91 4.96
C THR A 427 -11.95 14.66 5.19
N VAL A 428 -10.92 14.76 6.03
CA VAL A 428 -9.92 13.67 6.25
C VAL A 428 -10.58 12.36 6.69
N SER A 429 -11.47 12.40 7.67
CA SER A 429 -12.10 11.19 8.23
C SER A 429 -12.93 10.42 7.19
N ALA A 430 -13.78 11.11 6.44
CA ALA A 430 -14.60 10.51 5.40
C ALA A 430 -13.75 9.87 4.29
N VAL A 431 -12.66 10.54 3.88
CA VAL A 431 -11.73 10.06 2.85
C VAL A 431 -11.08 8.74 3.26
N TRP A 432 -10.56 8.66 4.47
CA TRP A 432 -9.93 7.43 4.96
C TRP A 432 -10.93 6.29 5.15
N THR A 433 -12.13 6.59 5.62
CA THR A 433 -13.18 5.58 5.82
C THR A 433 -13.65 4.98 4.49
N ILE A 434 -13.85 5.82 3.47
CA ILE A 434 -14.21 5.36 2.12
C ILE A 434 -13.09 4.50 1.51
N ALA A 435 -11.82 4.94 1.67
CA ALA A 435 -10.67 4.17 1.23
C ALA A 435 -10.61 2.77 1.86
N ASP A 436 -10.82 2.71 3.17
CA ASP A 436 -10.80 1.46 3.92
C ASP A 436 -11.93 0.51 3.48
N ILE A 437 -13.16 1.01 3.33
CA ILE A 437 -14.32 0.21 2.89
C ILE A 437 -14.04 -0.46 1.53
N PHE A 438 -13.64 0.31 0.52
CA PHE A 438 -13.41 -0.26 -0.81
C PHE A 438 -12.23 -1.22 -0.84
N ASN A 439 -11.16 -0.95 -0.09
CA ASN A 439 -10.06 -1.88 0.06
C ASN A 439 -10.49 -3.22 0.66
N GLY A 440 -11.26 -3.19 1.74
CA GLY A 440 -11.75 -4.40 2.38
C GLY A 440 -12.65 -5.23 1.45
N LEU A 441 -13.56 -4.57 0.73
CA LEU A 441 -14.44 -5.23 -0.23
C LEU A 441 -13.68 -5.83 -1.42
N MET A 442 -12.61 -5.18 -1.89
CA MET A 442 -11.76 -5.68 -2.97
C MET A 442 -10.96 -6.93 -2.55
N ALA A 443 -10.58 -7.02 -1.28
CA ALA A 443 -9.82 -8.16 -0.76
C ALA A 443 -10.60 -9.49 -0.83
N ILE A 444 -11.92 -9.45 -0.64
CA ILE A 444 -12.75 -10.67 -0.53
C ILE A 444 -12.66 -11.53 -1.81
N PRO A 445 -12.94 -11.03 -3.02
CA PRO A 445 -12.82 -11.80 -4.25
C PRO A 445 -11.41 -12.36 -4.47
N ASN A 446 -10.40 -11.58 -4.16
CA ASN A 446 -9.01 -11.99 -4.31
C ASN A 446 -8.65 -13.13 -3.36
N MET A 447 -9.01 -13.02 -2.09
CA MET A 447 -8.73 -14.07 -1.10
C MET A 447 -9.43 -15.38 -1.44
N ILE A 448 -10.67 -15.34 -1.93
CA ILE A 448 -11.38 -16.53 -2.43
C ILE A 448 -10.56 -17.21 -3.54
N ALA A 449 -10.03 -16.44 -4.48
CA ALA A 449 -9.21 -16.97 -5.56
C ALA A 449 -7.90 -17.57 -5.07
N LEU A 450 -7.23 -16.92 -4.12
CA LEU A 450 -5.98 -17.42 -3.53
C LEU A 450 -6.19 -18.75 -2.78
N PHE A 451 -7.29 -18.90 -2.05
CA PHE A 451 -7.64 -20.18 -1.44
C PHE A 451 -7.86 -21.27 -2.50
N ALA A 452 -8.67 -20.98 -3.52
CA ALA A 452 -8.97 -21.92 -4.58
C ALA A 452 -7.74 -22.34 -5.39
N LEU A 453 -6.85 -21.39 -5.69
CA LEU A 453 -5.67 -21.61 -6.51
C LEU A 453 -4.39 -21.93 -5.71
N SER A 454 -4.47 -22.03 -4.40
CA SER A 454 -3.32 -22.31 -3.53
C SER A 454 -2.58 -23.61 -3.87
N GLY A 455 -3.30 -24.62 -4.38
CA GLY A 455 -2.73 -25.86 -4.90
C GLY A 455 -1.91 -25.66 -6.18
N VAL A 456 -2.37 -24.78 -7.07
CA VAL A 456 -1.67 -24.40 -8.31
C VAL A 456 -0.36 -23.70 -7.94
N VAL A 457 -0.42 -22.72 -7.02
CA VAL A 457 0.78 -22.02 -6.56
C VAL A 457 1.81 -22.97 -5.97
N ALA A 458 1.40 -23.89 -5.11
CA ALA A 458 2.30 -24.88 -4.50
C ALA A 458 2.95 -25.81 -5.54
N LYS A 459 2.18 -26.26 -6.54
CA LYS A 459 2.67 -27.10 -7.64
C LYS A 459 3.71 -26.36 -8.48
N GLU A 460 3.36 -25.18 -9.00
CA GLU A 460 4.27 -24.35 -9.82
C GLU A 460 5.58 -24.06 -9.08
N THR A 461 5.48 -23.71 -7.79
CA THR A 461 6.66 -23.46 -6.96
C THR A 461 7.56 -24.67 -6.84
N LYS A 462 6.98 -25.85 -6.57
CA LYS A 462 7.72 -27.10 -6.44
C LYS A 462 8.40 -27.50 -7.76
N ASP A 463 7.68 -27.43 -8.87
CA ASP A 463 8.17 -27.79 -10.19
C ASP A 463 9.30 -26.85 -10.66
N PHE A 464 9.16 -25.55 -10.41
CA PHE A 464 10.20 -24.58 -10.70
C PHE A 464 11.48 -24.84 -9.90
N PHE A 465 11.41 -25.03 -8.58
CA PHE A 465 12.61 -25.28 -7.78
C PHE A 465 13.24 -26.64 -8.06
N LYS A 466 12.51 -27.60 -8.58
CA LYS A 466 13.07 -28.85 -9.09
C LYS A 466 13.92 -28.58 -10.34
N ARG A 467 13.39 -27.85 -11.35
CA ARG A 467 14.11 -27.44 -12.57
C ARG A 467 15.32 -26.54 -12.26
N HIS A 468 15.17 -25.64 -11.31
CA HIS A 468 16.27 -24.76 -10.89
C HIS A 468 17.42 -25.54 -10.23
N LYS A 469 17.13 -26.62 -9.49
CA LYS A 469 18.15 -27.49 -8.91
C LYS A 469 18.83 -28.40 -9.94
N SER A 470 18.11 -28.86 -10.97
CA SER A 470 18.67 -29.70 -12.05
C SER A 470 19.52 -28.91 -13.05
N GLY A 471 19.56 -27.57 -12.95
CA GLY A 471 20.29 -26.73 -13.92
C GLY A 471 19.55 -26.49 -15.23
N GLU A 472 18.30 -26.97 -15.36
CA GLU A 472 17.47 -26.74 -16.56
C GLU A 472 17.03 -25.25 -16.66
N TYR A 473 16.98 -24.54 -15.54
CA TYR A 473 16.75 -23.09 -15.48
C TYR A 473 18.08 -22.39 -15.21
N GLN A 474 18.62 -21.71 -16.22
CA GLN A 474 19.80 -20.84 -16.11
C GLN A 474 19.33 -19.40 -15.87
N GLU A 475 19.98 -18.73 -14.89
CA GLU A 475 19.70 -17.33 -14.50
C GLU A 475 20.16 -16.30 -15.54
#